data_593242720b099acdbadbbe78fc339ece
#
_entry.id   593242720b099acdbadbbe78fc339ece
#
_cell.length_a   1.000
_cell.length_b   1.000
_cell.length_c   1.000
_cell.angle_alpha   90.00
_cell.angle_beta   90.00
_cell.angle_gamma   90.00
#
_symmetry.space_group_name_H-M   'P 1'
#
loop_
_entity.id
_entity.type
_entity.pdbx_description
1 polymer ?
#
loop_
_entity_poly.entity_id
_entity_poly.type
_entity_poly.pdbx_seq_one_letter_code
_entity_poly.pdbx_strand_id
1 'polypeptide(L)'
;MEKIILGIDPGTNVMGFGLIRAENKVLSVLEIGVIELQKIKDPYLKLRKIYTSLTEIVEKYAPDEMALEAPFYGKNVQSMLKLGRAQGVAMSVGLSRDIVIHEYAPRKIKMAITGTGAAAKEQVAAVLSKMLRYENNQKYLDATDALAVAVCHYYNTLKPEIPHSTTKSKTVVRSKTSASSWAQFIAQNADRVVNVNKKK
;
A
#
# COMPACT_ATOMS: atom_id res chain seq x y z
N MET A 1 10.81 13.35 -18.36
CA MET A 1 11.15 13.53 -16.94
C MET A 1 11.56 12.19 -16.38
N GLU A 2 12.58 12.17 -15.55
CA GLU A 2 12.97 11.01 -14.74
C GLU A 2 12.05 10.91 -13.51
N LYS A 3 11.71 9.69 -13.12
CA LYS A 3 10.93 9.40 -11.91
C LYS A 3 11.43 8.13 -11.24
N ILE A 4 11.64 8.17 -9.93
CA ILE A 4 12.02 7.03 -9.11
C ILE A 4 10.81 6.57 -8.30
N ILE A 5 10.47 5.30 -8.39
CA ILE A 5 9.33 4.70 -7.71
C ILE A 5 9.82 3.58 -6.79
N LEU A 6 9.45 3.66 -5.51
CA LEU A 6 9.68 2.62 -4.52
C LEU A 6 8.43 1.76 -4.38
N GLY A 7 8.53 0.48 -4.72
CA GLY A 7 7.50 -0.52 -4.46
C GLY A 7 7.78 -1.28 -3.17
N ILE A 8 6.74 -1.55 -2.40
CA ILE A 8 6.79 -2.30 -1.13
C ILE A 8 5.78 -3.44 -1.17
N ASP A 9 6.22 -4.64 -0.83
CA ASP A 9 5.37 -5.78 -0.47
C ASP A 9 5.44 -5.96 1.05
N PRO A 10 4.40 -5.51 1.81
CA PRO A 10 4.43 -5.55 3.26
C PRO A 10 4.38 -6.97 3.80
N GLY A 11 5.29 -7.30 4.72
CA GLY A 11 5.31 -8.61 5.38
C GLY A 11 5.71 -8.52 6.84
N THR A 12 5.36 -9.53 7.64
CA THR A 12 5.68 -9.60 9.07
C THR A 12 6.91 -10.46 9.38
N ASN A 13 7.35 -11.27 8.44
CA ASN A 13 8.56 -12.09 8.51
C ASN A 13 9.61 -11.64 7.51
N VAL A 14 9.16 -11.22 6.35
CA VAL A 14 9.96 -10.64 5.28
C VAL A 14 9.14 -9.50 4.70
N MET A 15 9.76 -8.36 4.43
CA MET A 15 9.17 -7.26 3.69
C MET A 15 9.98 -7.06 2.42
N GLY A 16 9.34 -7.16 1.26
CA GLY A 16 9.98 -6.90 -0.02
C GLY A 16 10.06 -5.40 -0.33
N PHE A 17 11.13 -4.99 -1.01
CA PHE A 17 11.23 -3.67 -1.62
C PHE A 17 11.85 -3.75 -3.01
N GLY A 18 11.43 -2.86 -3.90
CA GLY A 18 11.97 -2.75 -5.24
C GLY A 18 11.90 -1.32 -5.73
N LEU A 19 13.01 -0.80 -6.26
CA LEU A 19 13.09 0.53 -6.84
C LEU A 19 13.28 0.46 -8.34
N ILE A 20 12.49 1.24 -9.05
CA ILE A 20 12.63 1.44 -10.48
C ILE A 20 12.88 2.91 -10.80
N ARG A 21 13.66 3.12 -11.84
CA ARG A 21 13.77 4.42 -12.51
C ARG A 21 12.99 4.37 -13.80
N ALA A 22 12.11 5.33 -13.99
CA ALA A 22 11.39 5.55 -15.24
C ALA A 22 11.94 6.78 -15.93
N GLU A 23 12.58 6.61 -17.08
CA GLU A 23 13.14 7.70 -17.88
C GLU A 23 12.80 7.48 -19.36
N ASN A 24 12.22 8.49 -20.03
CA ASN A 24 11.86 8.42 -21.45
C ASN A 24 11.03 7.18 -21.82
N LYS A 25 10.11 6.76 -20.94
CA LYS A 25 9.28 5.54 -21.04
C LYS A 25 10.07 4.22 -20.95
N VAL A 26 11.34 4.27 -20.59
CA VAL A 26 12.17 3.10 -20.29
C VAL A 26 12.21 2.90 -18.78
N LEU A 27 12.03 1.65 -18.35
CA LEU A 27 12.14 1.25 -16.94
C LEU A 27 13.48 0.55 -16.72
N SER A 28 14.15 0.91 -15.64
CA SER A 28 15.34 0.21 -15.15
C SER A 28 15.23 -0.07 -13.66
N VAL A 29 15.74 -1.21 -13.21
CA VAL A 29 15.81 -1.57 -11.79
C VAL A 29 17.00 -0.85 -11.18
N LEU A 30 16.77 -0.11 -10.09
CA LEU A 30 17.83 0.52 -9.30
C LEU A 30 18.32 -0.39 -8.18
N GLU A 31 17.37 -0.96 -7.42
CA GLU A 31 17.64 -1.91 -6.35
C GLU A 31 16.41 -2.79 -6.12
N ILE A 32 16.66 -4.02 -5.68
CA ILE A 32 15.65 -4.98 -5.29
C ILE A 32 16.16 -5.77 -4.09
N GLY A 33 15.32 -5.96 -3.08
CA GLY A 33 15.76 -6.66 -1.88
C GLY A 33 14.65 -6.95 -0.90
N VAL A 34 15.07 -7.47 0.26
CA VAL A 34 14.18 -7.81 1.36
C VAL A 34 14.69 -7.29 2.68
N ILE A 35 13.78 -6.92 3.56
CA ILE A 35 14.04 -6.64 4.97
C ILE A 35 13.67 -7.89 5.75
N GLU A 36 14.68 -8.60 6.25
CA GLU A 36 14.49 -9.83 7.02
C GLU A 36 14.04 -9.53 8.46
N LEU A 37 12.88 -10.06 8.86
CA LEU A 37 12.25 -9.84 10.16
C LEU A 37 12.06 -11.13 10.95
N GLN A 38 12.22 -12.30 10.31
CA GLN A 38 11.89 -13.60 10.89
C GLN A 38 12.74 -13.94 12.13
N LYS A 39 14.00 -13.49 12.20
CA LYS A 39 14.90 -13.73 13.32
C LYS A 39 14.60 -12.82 14.54
N ILE A 40 13.80 -11.78 14.36
CA ILE A 40 13.43 -10.83 15.40
C ILE A 40 12.14 -11.32 16.07
N LYS A 41 12.22 -11.69 17.36
CA LYS A 41 11.05 -12.20 18.11
C LYS A 41 10.12 -11.07 18.58
N ASP A 42 10.70 -9.97 19.02
CA ASP A 42 9.95 -8.83 19.54
C ASP A 42 9.24 -8.07 18.40
N PRO A 43 7.92 -7.89 18.47
CA PRO A 43 7.14 -7.22 17.41
C PRO A 43 7.51 -5.74 17.26
N TYR A 44 7.89 -5.05 18.33
CA TYR A 44 8.27 -3.63 18.26
C TYR A 44 9.65 -3.46 17.63
N LEU A 45 10.58 -4.38 17.91
CA LEU A 45 11.89 -4.40 17.24
C LEU A 45 11.76 -4.69 15.73
N LYS A 46 10.76 -5.51 15.31
CA LYS A 46 10.44 -5.69 13.90
C LYS A 46 10.03 -4.36 13.26
N LEU A 47 9.10 -3.62 13.88
CA LEU A 47 8.65 -2.32 13.37
C LEU A 47 9.82 -1.32 13.30
N ARG A 48 10.68 -1.28 14.32
CA ARG A 48 11.90 -0.45 14.30
C ARG A 48 12.81 -0.83 13.13
N LYS A 49 13.03 -2.14 12.89
CA LYS A 49 13.87 -2.59 11.76
C LYS A 49 13.28 -2.17 10.41
N ILE A 50 11.95 -2.28 10.23
CA ILE A 50 11.27 -1.78 9.02
C ILE A 50 11.53 -0.28 8.85
N TYR A 51 11.27 0.50 9.91
CA TYR A 51 11.47 1.94 9.89
C TYR A 51 12.90 2.34 9.50
N THR A 52 13.91 1.78 10.18
CA THR A 52 15.31 2.14 9.92
C THR A 52 15.76 1.74 8.54
N SER A 53 15.42 0.50 8.09
CA SER A 53 15.83 0.03 6.77
C SER A 53 15.16 0.81 5.63
N LEU A 54 13.86 1.12 5.74
CA LEU A 54 13.18 1.93 4.72
C LEU A 54 13.65 3.38 4.74
N THR A 55 14.00 3.93 5.90
CA THR A 55 14.60 5.27 6.00
C THR A 55 15.92 5.32 5.24
N GLU A 56 16.79 4.35 5.42
CA GLU A 56 18.08 4.24 4.70
C GLU A 56 17.87 4.15 3.18
N ILE A 57 16.88 3.36 2.73
CA ILE A 57 16.52 3.22 1.31
C ILE A 57 16.00 4.54 0.75
N VAL A 58 15.07 5.19 1.45
CA VAL A 58 14.47 6.47 1.02
C VAL A 58 15.52 7.58 0.99
N GLU A 59 16.42 7.64 1.96
CA GLU A 59 17.51 8.62 1.97
C GLU A 59 18.54 8.39 0.86
N LYS A 60 18.82 7.12 0.53
CA LYS A 60 19.77 6.76 -0.52
C LYS A 60 19.26 7.07 -1.94
N TYR A 61 17.96 6.80 -2.19
CA TYR A 61 17.41 6.85 -3.54
C TYR A 61 16.49 8.03 -3.80
N ALA A 62 16.03 8.73 -2.76
CA ALA A 62 15.09 9.85 -2.84
C ALA A 62 13.92 9.59 -3.80
N PRO A 63 13.10 8.51 -3.58
CA PRO A 63 12.02 8.18 -4.49
C PRO A 63 10.96 9.29 -4.53
N ASP A 64 10.43 9.58 -5.72
CA ASP A 64 9.37 10.56 -5.93
C ASP A 64 8.02 10.05 -5.42
N GLU A 65 7.78 8.74 -5.57
CA GLU A 65 6.52 8.10 -5.19
C GLU A 65 6.78 6.73 -4.57
N MET A 66 5.90 6.35 -3.64
CA MET A 66 5.91 5.03 -2.99
C MET A 66 4.61 4.29 -3.29
N ALA A 67 4.72 3.05 -3.71
CA ALA A 67 3.59 2.19 -3.97
C ALA A 67 3.65 0.95 -3.06
N LEU A 68 2.52 0.59 -2.45
CA LEU A 68 2.42 -0.58 -1.58
C LEU A 68 1.38 -1.57 -2.11
N GLU A 69 1.62 -2.87 -1.85
CA GLU A 69 0.56 -3.85 -1.98
C GLU A 69 -0.45 -3.65 -0.85
N ALA A 70 -1.74 -3.52 -1.21
CA ALA A 70 -2.81 -3.40 -0.24
C ALA A 70 -3.03 -4.73 0.50
N PRO A 71 -3.26 -4.72 1.82
CA PRO A 71 -3.45 -5.93 2.58
C PRO A 71 -4.70 -6.67 2.10
N PHE A 72 -4.56 -7.98 1.90
CA PHE A 72 -5.69 -8.84 1.57
C PHE A 72 -6.42 -9.27 2.85
N TYR A 73 -7.76 -9.23 2.82
CA TYR A 73 -8.58 -9.67 3.94
C TYR A 73 -8.46 -11.18 4.15
N GLY A 74 -7.67 -11.58 5.13
CA GLY A 74 -7.48 -12.96 5.52
C GLY A 74 -8.39 -13.37 6.69
N LYS A 75 -8.55 -14.68 6.91
CA LYS A 75 -9.33 -15.21 8.03
C LYS A 75 -8.68 -14.96 9.41
N ASN A 76 -7.36 -14.72 9.44
CA ASN A 76 -6.61 -14.54 10.68
C ASN A 76 -6.45 -13.05 11.01
N VAL A 77 -7.32 -12.56 11.88
CA VAL A 77 -7.35 -11.15 12.33
C VAL A 77 -6.02 -10.72 12.96
N GLN A 78 -5.36 -11.59 13.75
CA GLN A 78 -4.09 -11.27 14.40
C GLN A 78 -2.96 -11.05 13.38
N SER A 79 -2.94 -11.86 12.33
CA SER A 79 -1.97 -11.69 11.24
C SER A 79 -2.22 -10.40 10.48
N MET A 80 -3.48 -10.06 10.23
CA MET A 80 -3.87 -8.81 9.56
C MET A 80 -3.48 -7.57 10.38
N LEU A 81 -3.70 -7.60 11.71
CA LEU A 81 -3.29 -6.50 12.59
C LEU A 81 -1.77 -6.30 12.59
N LYS A 82 -0.99 -7.39 12.60
CA LYS A 82 0.47 -7.31 12.50
C LYS A 82 0.91 -6.74 11.15
N LEU A 83 0.29 -7.19 10.07
CA LEU A 83 0.57 -6.71 8.72
C LEU A 83 0.25 -5.23 8.57
N GLY A 84 -0.91 -4.78 9.04
CA GLY A 84 -1.32 -3.37 9.02
C GLY A 84 -0.36 -2.47 9.81
N ARG A 85 0.18 -2.96 10.96
CA ARG A 85 1.22 -2.21 11.70
C ARG A 85 2.50 -2.07 10.88
N ALA A 86 2.97 -3.14 10.25
CA ALA A 86 4.18 -3.11 9.40
C ALA A 86 4.00 -2.17 8.21
N GLN A 87 2.84 -2.23 7.55
CA GLN A 87 2.48 -1.35 6.44
C GLN A 87 2.39 0.12 6.89
N GLY A 88 1.73 0.40 8.01
CA GLY A 88 1.63 1.76 8.56
C GLY A 88 2.99 2.37 8.87
N VAL A 89 3.96 1.58 9.34
CA VAL A 89 5.35 2.03 9.53
C VAL A 89 6.00 2.36 8.19
N ALA A 90 5.83 1.51 7.16
CA ALA A 90 6.37 1.78 5.82
C ALA A 90 5.81 3.08 5.24
N MET A 91 4.48 3.28 5.32
CA MET A 91 3.83 4.52 4.89
C MET A 91 4.34 5.74 5.66
N SER A 92 4.54 5.62 6.98
CA SER A 92 5.03 6.73 7.82
C SER A 92 6.42 7.20 7.41
N VAL A 93 7.30 6.29 6.95
CA VAL A 93 8.61 6.67 6.40
C VAL A 93 8.46 7.52 5.16
N GLY A 94 7.60 7.13 4.22
CA GLY A 94 7.34 7.92 3.01
C GLY A 94 6.70 9.28 3.32
N LEU A 95 5.64 9.28 4.12
CA LEU A 95 4.92 10.49 4.51
C LEU A 95 5.80 11.50 5.25
N SER A 96 6.75 11.04 6.09
CA SER A 96 7.68 11.91 6.78
C SER A 96 8.67 12.64 5.87
N ARG A 97 8.67 12.31 4.59
CA ARG A 97 9.52 12.92 3.53
C ARG A 97 8.70 13.44 2.36
N ASP A 98 7.40 13.69 2.60
CA ASP A 98 6.46 14.22 1.61
C ASP A 98 6.33 13.36 0.35
N ILE A 99 6.68 12.05 0.44
CA ILE A 99 6.51 11.09 -0.66
C ILE A 99 5.04 10.70 -0.79
N VAL A 100 4.50 10.81 -2.00
CA VAL A 100 3.11 10.42 -2.29
C VAL A 100 2.97 8.90 -2.22
N ILE A 101 1.94 8.43 -1.49
CA ILE A 101 1.68 7.02 -1.24
C ILE A 101 0.53 6.52 -2.11
N HIS A 102 0.72 5.35 -2.74
CA HIS A 102 -0.30 4.66 -3.53
C HIS A 102 -0.44 3.21 -3.10
N GLU A 103 -1.67 2.68 -3.10
CA GLU A 103 -1.94 1.28 -2.74
C GLU A 103 -2.59 0.54 -3.90
N TYR A 104 -2.20 -0.71 -4.09
CA TYR A 104 -2.68 -1.56 -5.17
C TYR A 104 -3.09 -2.93 -4.67
N ALA A 105 -4.32 -3.35 -5.02
CA ALA A 105 -4.78 -4.72 -4.73
C ALA A 105 -3.91 -5.76 -5.47
N PRO A 106 -3.61 -6.93 -4.86
CA PRO A 106 -2.78 -7.99 -5.45
C PRO A 106 -3.22 -8.38 -6.87
N ARG A 107 -4.52 -8.48 -7.10
CA ARG A 107 -5.08 -8.80 -8.42
C ARG A 107 -4.76 -7.73 -9.47
N LYS A 108 -4.76 -6.44 -9.07
CA LYS A 108 -4.44 -5.33 -9.97
C LYS A 108 -2.98 -5.32 -10.36
N ILE A 109 -2.09 -5.65 -9.40
CA ILE A 109 -0.64 -5.78 -9.64
C ILE A 109 -0.39 -6.88 -10.66
N LYS A 110 -0.93 -8.09 -10.44
CA LYS A 110 -0.81 -9.21 -11.37
C LYS A 110 -1.32 -8.88 -12.77
N MET A 111 -2.50 -8.26 -12.85
CA MET A 111 -3.10 -7.82 -14.10
C MET A 111 -2.20 -6.83 -14.87
N ALA A 112 -1.58 -5.89 -14.18
CA ALA A 112 -0.70 -4.89 -14.79
C ALA A 112 0.56 -5.51 -15.42
N ILE A 113 1.09 -6.59 -14.84
CA ILE A 113 2.33 -7.24 -15.29
C ILE A 113 2.06 -8.32 -16.33
N THR A 114 1.06 -9.17 -16.12
CA THR A 114 0.85 -10.39 -16.90
C THR A 114 -0.40 -10.36 -17.78
N GLY A 115 -1.23 -9.32 -17.68
CA GLY A 115 -2.54 -9.25 -18.34
C GLY A 115 -3.62 -10.09 -17.68
N THR A 116 -3.30 -10.86 -16.60
CA THR A 116 -4.28 -11.66 -15.87
C THR A 116 -4.10 -11.53 -14.36
N GLY A 117 -5.19 -11.31 -13.62
CA GLY A 117 -5.17 -11.21 -12.16
C GLY A 117 -5.02 -12.55 -11.43
N ALA A 118 -5.02 -13.67 -12.16
CA ALA A 118 -4.89 -15.03 -11.61
C ALA A 118 -3.48 -15.62 -11.78
N ALA A 119 -2.52 -14.84 -12.29
CA ALA A 119 -1.15 -15.30 -12.51
C ALA A 119 -0.50 -15.81 -11.23
N ALA A 120 0.31 -16.86 -11.35
CA ALA A 120 1.17 -17.35 -10.27
C ALA A 120 2.34 -16.37 -10.03
N LYS A 121 2.95 -16.39 -8.83
CA LYS A 121 4.08 -15.52 -8.49
C LYS A 121 5.26 -15.72 -9.45
N GLU A 122 5.54 -16.97 -9.81
CA GLU A 122 6.62 -17.34 -10.73
C GLU A 122 6.40 -16.77 -12.14
N GLN A 123 5.16 -16.67 -12.59
CA GLN A 123 4.80 -16.06 -13.87
C GLN A 123 5.03 -14.55 -13.83
N VAL A 124 4.63 -13.88 -12.74
CA VAL A 124 4.90 -12.46 -12.54
C VAL A 124 6.41 -12.19 -12.57
N ALA A 125 7.18 -12.97 -11.83
CA ALA A 125 8.63 -12.87 -11.76
C ALA A 125 9.30 -13.07 -13.13
N ALA A 126 8.87 -14.07 -13.91
CA ALA A 126 9.41 -14.34 -15.24
C ALA A 126 9.12 -13.19 -16.24
N VAL A 127 7.92 -12.61 -16.17
CA VAL A 127 7.56 -11.46 -17.03
C VAL A 127 8.39 -10.24 -16.65
N LEU A 128 8.52 -9.92 -15.35
CA LEU A 128 9.31 -8.79 -14.86
C LEU A 128 10.78 -8.91 -15.24
N SER A 129 11.39 -10.10 -15.07
CA SER A 129 12.78 -10.35 -15.43
C SER A 129 13.06 -10.07 -16.91
N LYS A 130 12.17 -10.51 -17.80
CA LYS A 130 12.26 -10.22 -19.24
C LYS A 130 12.04 -8.74 -19.56
N MET A 131 11.04 -8.12 -18.92
CA MET A 131 10.65 -6.74 -19.16
C MET A 131 11.75 -5.76 -18.74
N LEU A 132 12.32 -5.97 -17.55
CA LEU A 132 13.30 -5.07 -16.93
C LEU A 132 14.76 -5.52 -17.17
N ARG A 133 14.96 -6.65 -17.83
CA ARG A 133 16.29 -7.23 -18.15
C ARG A 133 17.19 -7.37 -16.93
N TYR A 134 16.64 -7.80 -15.79
CA TYR A 134 17.40 -8.08 -14.58
C TYR A 134 17.47 -9.59 -14.31
N GLU A 135 18.55 -10.03 -13.66
CA GLU A 135 18.69 -11.42 -13.25
C GLU A 135 17.78 -11.72 -12.06
N ASN A 136 16.77 -12.56 -12.29
CA ASN A 136 15.86 -12.98 -11.24
C ASN A 136 16.55 -14.02 -10.35
N ASN A 137 16.97 -13.61 -9.16
CA ASN A 137 17.43 -14.52 -8.13
C ASN A 137 16.19 -15.05 -7.37
N GLN A 138 15.76 -16.29 -7.71
CA GLN A 138 14.57 -16.95 -7.14
C GLN A 138 14.53 -17.00 -5.60
N LYS A 139 15.65 -16.72 -4.93
CA LYS A 139 15.74 -16.67 -3.46
C LYS A 139 14.87 -15.56 -2.83
N TYR A 140 14.43 -14.56 -3.61
CA TYR A 140 13.75 -13.36 -3.10
C TYR A 140 12.46 -13.05 -3.86
N LEU A 141 11.49 -13.98 -3.86
CA LEU A 141 10.19 -13.77 -4.49
C LEU A 141 9.45 -12.54 -3.93
N ASP A 142 9.55 -12.29 -2.62
CA ASP A 142 8.93 -11.12 -1.98
C ASP A 142 9.52 -9.79 -2.51
N ALA A 143 10.81 -9.78 -2.85
CA ALA A 143 11.45 -8.64 -3.51
C ALA A 143 10.89 -8.41 -4.93
N THR A 144 10.62 -9.50 -5.64
CA THR A 144 10.02 -9.45 -6.98
C THR A 144 8.56 -8.99 -6.91
N ASP A 145 7.80 -9.39 -5.88
CA ASP A 145 6.45 -8.90 -5.65
C ASP A 145 6.45 -7.38 -5.41
N ALA A 146 7.38 -6.86 -4.62
CA ALA A 146 7.57 -5.42 -4.42
C ALA A 146 7.95 -4.67 -5.71
N LEU A 147 8.81 -5.26 -6.54
CA LEU A 147 9.14 -4.70 -7.84
C LEU A 147 7.90 -4.64 -8.76
N ALA A 148 7.04 -5.69 -8.72
CA ALA A 148 5.78 -5.70 -9.45
C ALA A 148 4.85 -4.56 -9.02
N VAL A 149 4.84 -4.20 -7.74
CA VAL A 149 4.06 -3.05 -7.22
C VAL A 149 4.55 -1.75 -7.84
N ALA A 150 5.88 -1.51 -7.88
CA ALA A 150 6.46 -0.31 -8.48
C ALA A 150 6.12 -0.20 -9.98
N VAL A 151 6.24 -1.30 -10.73
CA VAL A 151 5.91 -1.33 -12.17
C VAL A 151 4.41 -1.16 -12.40
N CYS A 152 3.56 -1.77 -11.56
CA CYS A 152 2.12 -1.57 -11.60
C CYS A 152 1.76 -0.10 -11.40
N HIS A 153 2.40 0.57 -10.45
CA HIS A 153 2.20 1.99 -10.21
C HIS A 153 2.60 2.81 -11.43
N TYR A 154 3.79 2.61 -11.99
CA TYR A 154 4.21 3.30 -13.20
C TYR A 154 3.18 3.20 -14.33
N TYR A 155 2.69 2.00 -14.64
CA TYR A 155 1.68 1.84 -15.70
C TYR A 155 0.34 2.50 -15.39
N ASN A 156 0.00 2.66 -14.11
CA ASN A 156 -1.21 3.40 -13.74
C ASN A 156 -1.04 4.92 -13.89
N THR A 157 0.18 5.45 -13.72
CA THR A 157 0.46 6.89 -13.96
C THR A 157 0.46 7.26 -15.44
N LEU A 158 0.69 6.28 -16.33
CA LEU A 158 0.64 6.50 -17.80
C LEU A 158 -0.79 6.56 -18.34
N LYS A 159 -1.78 6.05 -17.59
CA LYS A 159 -3.18 6.14 -18.01
C LYS A 159 -3.58 7.62 -17.93
N PRO A 160 -4.17 8.20 -18.99
CA PRO A 160 -4.75 9.52 -18.86
C PRO A 160 -5.78 9.44 -17.71
N GLU A 161 -5.73 10.40 -16.80
CA GLU A 161 -6.81 10.58 -15.84
C GLU A 161 -8.07 10.77 -16.68
N ILE A 162 -8.89 9.71 -16.79
CA ILE A 162 -10.25 9.89 -17.23
C ILE A 162 -10.82 10.81 -16.17
N PRO A 163 -11.14 12.09 -16.50
CA PRO A 163 -11.76 12.94 -15.50
C PRO A 163 -12.96 12.13 -15.03
N HIS A 164 -12.94 11.76 -13.75
CA HIS A 164 -14.10 11.13 -13.15
C HIS A 164 -15.21 12.11 -13.47
N SER A 165 -16.06 11.75 -14.46
CA SER A 165 -17.29 12.46 -14.66
C SER A 165 -17.85 12.48 -13.26
N THR A 166 -17.86 13.65 -12.66
CA THR A 166 -18.64 13.89 -11.47
C THR A 166 -20.02 13.43 -11.89
N THR A 167 -20.30 12.16 -11.60
CA THR A 167 -21.68 11.71 -11.56
C THR A 167 -22.28 12.76 -10.65
N LYS A 168 -22.95 13.74 -11.28
CA LYS A 168 -23.75 14.70 -10.56
C LYS A 168 -24.57 13.81 -9.63
N SER A 169 -24.08 13.67 -8.42
CA SER A 169 -24.88 13.19 -7.32
C SER A 169 -26.17 13.96 -7.53
N LYS A 170 -27.23 13.28 -7.99
CA LYS A 170 -28.57 13.85 -8.00
C LYS A 170 -28.70 14.41 -6.62
N THR A 171 -28.62 15.73 -6.54
CA THR A 171 -28.86 16.47 -5.32
C THR A 171 -30.27 16.05 -4.93
N VAL A 172 -30.37 15.02 -4.10
CA VAL A 172 -31.58 14.78 -3.35
C VAL A 172 -31.71 16.05 -2.56
N VAL A 173 -32.61 16.92 -2.98
CA VAL A 173 -33.02 18.10 -2.24
C VAL A 173 -33.48 17.56 -0.90
N ARG A 174 -32.54 17.49 0.04
CA ARG A 174 -32.84 17.20 1.43
C ARG A 174 -33.61 18.40 1.92
N SER A 175 -34.92 18.21 2.06
CA SER A 175 -35.78 19.14 2.78
C SER A 175 -35.06 19.52 4.08
N LYS A 176 -34.94 20.82 4.32
CA LYS A 176 -34.37 21.40 5.54
C LYS A 176 -35.31 21.19 6.73
N THR A 177 -35.40 19.96 7.19
CA THR A 177 -35.96 19.60 8.52
C THR A 177 -35.30 18.32 9.00
N SER A 178 -34.03 18.42 9.37
CA SER A 178 -33.44 17.37 10.20
C SER A 178 -32.79 18.05 11.41
N ALA A 179 -33.51 18.02 12.54
CA ALA A 179 -32.83 17.87 13.80
C ALA A 179 -31.74 16.81 13.59
N SER A 180 -30.49 17.08 14.04
CA SER A 180 -29.35 16.23 13.75
C SER A 180 -29.75 14.78 13.97
N SER A 181 -29.37 13.86 13.10
CA SER A 181 -29.70 12.43 13.19
C SER A 181 -29.38 11.84 14.56
N TRP A 182 -28.45 12.47 15.25
CA TRP A 182 -28.04 12.13 16.62
C TRP A 182 -29.08 12.55 17.67
N ALA A 183 -29.70 13.72 17.57
CA ALA A 183 -30.78 14.14 18.48
C ALA A 183 -32.02 13.25 18.36
N GLN A 184 -32.36 12.82 17.13
CA GLN A 184 -33.43 11.85 16.91
C GLN A 184 -33.08 10.46 17.48
N PHE A 185 -31.83 10.01 17.31
CA PHE A 185 -31.38 8.75 17.90
C PHE A 185 -31.46 8.77 19.43
N ILE A 186 -31.04 9.84 20.09
CA ILE A 186 -31.14 10.00 21.55
C ILE A 186 -32.59 10.01 21.98
N ALA A 187 -33.48 10.73 21.28
CA ALA A 187 -34.89 10.77 21.61
C ALA A 187 -35.59 9.39 21.50
N GLN A 188 -35.19 8.58 20.55
CA GLN A 188 -35.72 7.22 20.34
C GLN A 188 -35.08 6.17 21.25
N ASN A 189 -33.99 6.46 21.94
CA ASN A 189 -33.27 5.56 22.83
C ASN A 189 -33.00 6.18 24.21
N ALA A 190 -33.96 6.95 24.72
CA ALA A 190 -33.80 7.68 25.98
C ALA A 190 -33.49 6.79 27.19
N ASP A 191 -33.95 5.54 27.16
CA ASP A 191 -33.70 4.49 28.16
C ASP A 191 -32.25 3.97 28.15
N ARG A 192 -31.51 4.16 27.04
CA ARG A 192 -30.10 3.77 26.87
C ARG A 192 -29.10 4.89 27.18
N VAL A 193 -29.59 6.11 27.34
CA VAL A 193 -28.73 7.26 27.70
C VAL A 193 -28.54 7.28 29.22
N VAL A 194 -27.33 6.87 29.66
CA VAL A 194 -26.97 6.92 31.08
C VAL A 194 -26.84 8.39 31.49
N ASN A 195 -27.72 8.86 32.34
CA ASN A 195 -27.66 10.17 32.99
C ASN A 195 -26.46 10.19 33.96
N VAL A 196 -25.34 10.76 33.56
CA VAL A 196 -24.10 10.87 34.37
C VAL A 196 -24.29 11.86 35.56
N ASN A 197 -25.43 12.55 35.65
CA ASN A 197 -25.68 13.62 36.65
C ASN A 197 -26.50 13.19 37.86
N LYS A 198 -26.43 11.91 38.31
CA LYS A 198 -26.96 11.51 39.62
C LYS A 198 -25.85 10.93 40.48
N LYS A 199 -24.97 11.80 40.99
CA LYS A 199 -24.30 11.62 42.28
C LYS A 199 -24.25 12.99 42.96
N LYS A 200 -25.21 13.17 43.87
CA LYS A 200 -25.01 13.93 45.10
C LYS A 200 -24.73 12.95 46.19
#